data_fbdb35f984cacf0b10c8f03cbd6eed71
#
_entry.id   fbdb35f984cacf0b10c8f03cbd6eed71
#
_cell.length_a   1.000
_cell.length_b   1.000
_cell.length_c   1.000
_cell.angle_alpha   90.00
_cell.angle_beta   90.00
_cell.angle_gamma   90.00
#
_symmetry.space_group_name_H-M   'P 1'
#
loop_
_entity.id
_entity.type
_entity.pdbx_description
1 polymer ?
#
loop_
_entity_poly.entity_id
_entity_poly.type
_entity_poly.pdbx_seq_one_letter_code
_entity_poly.pdbx_strand_id
1 'polypeptide(L)'
;MRLFVTVGSMLPFDRLVRAIDAYVASRPDIEAFAQVGETRHRQMMTPAEYRRMFEQADVVVSHVGIGTVITASELSKPLVMLPRRMELHEVTSRHQQATARWLAGRPGVHIVATEAELPGKIEEVAGSHGVGDFESDTRIALVRAVRDFIRA
;
A
#
# COMPACT_ATOMS: atom_id res chain seq x y z
N MET A 1 11.01 -13.67 5.65
CA MET A 1 9.95 -12.63 5.61
C MET A 1 9.53 -12.39 4.16
N ARG A 2 8.23 -12.29 3.90
CA ARG A 2 7.68 -12.02 2.55
C ARG A 2 7.15 -10.61 2.46
N LEU A 3 7.66 -9.85 1.50
CA LEU A 3 7.19 -8.50 1.18
C LEU A 3 6.37 -8.51 -0.10
N PHE A 4 5.25 -7.80 -0.10
CA PHE A 4 4.56 -7.44 -1.33
C PHE A 4 4.69 -5.94 -1.58
N VAL A 5 5.28 -5.56 -2.71
CA VAL A 5 5.53 -4.17 -3.10
C VAL A 5 4.61 -3.79 -4.25
N THR A 6 3.83 -2.71 -4.10
CA THR A 6 2.95 -2.25 -5.17
C THR A 6 3.02 -0.74 -5.36
N VAL A 7 3.27 -0.32 -6.60
CA VAL A 7 3.33 1.10 -6.98
C VAL A 7 2.02 1.61 -7.59
N GLY A 8 1.00 0.74 -7.69
CA GLY A 8 -0.24 1.07 -8.41
C GLY A 8 -0.06 0.95 -9.93
N SER A 9 -1.10 1.34 -10.69
CA SER A 9 -1.20 1.11 -12.13
C SER A 9 -0.88 2.33 -13.00
N MET A 10 -0.81 3.54 -12.43
CA MET A 10 -0.84 4.77 -13.24
C MET A 10 0.55 5.33 -13.60
N LEU A 11 1.47 5.36 -12.66
CA LEU A 11 2.78 6.00 -12.85
C LEU A 11 3.88 5.16 -12.22
N PRO A 12 5.09 5.14 -12.82
CA PRO A 12 6.24 4.49 -12.22
C PRO A 12 6.60 5.13 -10.86
N PHE A 13 7.22 4.36 -9.98
CA PHE A 13 7.67 4.83 -8.68
C PHE A 13 9.07 4.28 -8.38
N ASP A 14 10.03 4.68 -9.20
CA ASP A 14 11.40 4.16 -9.20
C ASP A 14 12.10 4.35 -7.85
N ARG A 15 11.82 5.45 -7.14
CA ARG A 15 12.40 5.72 -5.83
C ARG A 15 12.03 4.63 -4.81
N LEU A 16 10.76 4.22 -4.78
CA LEU A 16 10.31 3.12 -3.93
C LEU A 16 10.96 1.79 -4.36
N VAL A 17 10.90 1.49 -5.65
CA VAL A 17 11.43 0.22 -6.19
C VAL A 17 12.92 0.08 -5.90
N ARG A 18 13.73 1.10 -6.19
CA ARG A 18 15.19 1.08 -5.92
C ARG A 18 15.51 0.92 -4.44
N ALA A 19 14.75 1.58 -3.56
CA ALA A 19 14.97 1.46 -2.13
C ALA A 19 14.71 0.03 -1.63
N ILE A 20 13.64 -0.59 -2.12
CA ILE A 20 13.32 -1.98 -1.77
C ILE A 20 14.31 -2.95 -2.40
N ASP A 21 14.72 -2.77 -3.66
CA ASP A 21 15.74 -3.61 -4.30
C ASP A 21 17.06 -3.59 -3.51
N ALA A 22 17.53 -2.41 -3.09
CA ALA A 22 18.73 -2.28 -2.29
C ALA A 22 18.59 -2.96 -0.92
N TYR A 23 17.44 -2.84 -0.28
CA TYR A 23 17.15 -3.47 0.99
C TYR A 23 17.14 -5.00 0.88
N VAL A 24 16.42 -5.54 -0.08
CA VAL A 24 16.31 -7.00 -0.29
C VAL A 24 17.66 -7.61 -0.70
N ALA A 25 18.45 -6.90 -1.52
CA ALA A 25 19.78 -7.35 -1.91
C ALA A 25 20.73 -7.53 -0.69
N SER A 26 20.51 -6.79 0.39
CA SER A 26 21.28 -6.91 1.64
C SER A 26 20.71 -7.95 2.62
N ARG A 27 19.55 -8.53 2.34
CA ARG A 27 18.78 -9.40 3.24
C ARG A 27 18.31 -10.67 2.53
N PRO A 28 19.17 -11.73 2.45
CA PRO A 28 18.83 -12.98 1.75
C PRO A 28 17.68 -13.77 2.39
N ASP A 29 17.28 -13.40 3.60
CA ASP A 29 16.14 -13.96 4.34
C ASP A 29 14.79 -13.34 3.93
N ILE A 30 14.80 -12.33 3.06
CA ILE A 30 13.60 -11.63 2.59
C ILE A 30 13.27 -12.04 1.15
N GLU A 31 12.06 -12.51 0.95
CA GLU A 31 11.48 -12.74 -0.37
C GLU A 31 10.55 -11.58 -0.72
N ALA A 32 10.81 -10.88 -1.81
CA ALA A 32 9.98 -9.75 -2.24
C ALA A 32 9.30 -10.03 -3.59
N PHE A 33 8.01 -9.75 -3.65
CA PHE A 33 7.22 -9.73 -4.87
C PHE A 33 6.81 -8.29 -5.17
N ALA A 34 6.96 -7.86 -6.42
CA ALA A 34 6.67 -6.47 -6.78
C ALA A 34 5.70 -6.37 -7.96
N GLN A 35 4.69 -5.51 -7.81
CA GLN A 35 3.92 -4.97 -8.92
C GLN A 35 4.41 -3.53 -9.17
N VAL A 36 5.19 -3.34 -10.22
CA VAL A 36 5.89 -2.09 -10.50
C VAL A 36 5.29 -1.30 -11.68
N GLY A 37 4.05 -1.57 -12.06
CA GLY A 37 3.38 -0.96 -13.20
C GLY A 37 3.76 -1.64 -14.54
N GLU A 38 3.48 -0.97 -15.65
CA GLU A 38 3.90 -1.44 -16.98
C GLU A 38 5.42 -1.28 -17.13
N THR A 39 6.14 -2.34 -16.95
CA THR A 39 7.55 -2.45 -17.32
C THR A 39 7.68 -3.41 -18.51
N ARG A 40 8.81 -3.37 -19.21
CA ARG A 40 9.13 -4.30 -20.33
C ARG A 40 9.01 -5.79 -19.95
N HIS A 41 8.84 -6.10 -18.67
CA HIS A 41 8.96 -7.46 -18.13
C HIS A 41 7.74 -7.97 -17.35
N ARG A 42 6.65 -7.15 -17.13
CA ARG A 42 5.44 -7.66 -16.48
C ARG A 42 4.16 -6.99 -16.97
N GLN A 43 3.19 -7.83 -17.32
CA GLN A 43 1.79 -7.48 -17.42
C GLN A 43 1.22 -7.11 -16.04
N MET A 44 0.20 -6.27 -16.02
CA MET A 44 -0.58 -5.99 -14.80
C MET A 44 -1.08 -7.32 -14.20
N MET A 45 -1.00 -7.43 -12.88
CA MET A 45 -1.59 -8.54 -12.15
C MET A 45 -3.12 -8.52 -12.31
N THR A 46 -3.73 -9.68 -12.44
CA THR A 46 -5.17 -9.80 -12.29
C THR A 46 -5.58 -9.50 -10.84
N PRO A 47 -6.83 -9.09 -10.58
CA PRO A 47 -7.31 -8.87 -9.21
C PRO A 47 -7.09 -10.08 -8.28
N ALA A 48 -7.25 -11.29 -8.81
CA ALA A 48 -7.04 -12.52 -8.05
C ALA A 48 -5.56 -12.73 -7.68
N GLU A 49 -4.64 -12.48 -8.61
CA GLU A 49 -3.19 -12.55 -8.34
C GLU A 49 -2.75 -11.48 -7.34
N TYR A 50 -3.25 -10.25 -7.49
CA TYR A 50 -2.99 -9.15 -6.57
C TYR A 50 -3.41 -9.50 -5.14
N ARG A 51 -4.65 -10.01 -4.99
CA ARG A 51 -5.17 -10.44 -3.69
C ARG A 51 -4.32 -11.57 -3.09
N ARG A 52 -3.96 -12.58 -3.90
CA ARG A 52 -3.10 -13.68 -3.45
C ARG A 52 -1.73 -13.21 -2.96
N MET A 53 -1.11 -12.24 -3.64
CA MET A 53 0.16 -11.67 -3.20
C MET A 53 0.02 -10.95 -1.86
N PHE A 54 -1.07 -10.22 -1.65
CA PHE A 54 -1.39 -9.62 -0.37
C PHE A 54 -1.56 -10.67 0.74
N GLU A 55 -2.31 -11.73 0.48
CA GLU A 55 -2.56 -12.80 1.45
C GLU A 55 -1.26 -13.48 1.91
N GLN A 56 -0.31 -13.65 1.00
CA GLN A 56 0.97 -14.29 1.27
C GLN A 56 2.01 -13.37 1.92
N ALA A 57 1.82 -12.07 1.87
CA ALA A 57 2.76 -11.11 2.42
C ALA A 57 2.69 -11.03 3.94
N ASP A 58 3.85 -10.90 4.58
CA ASP A 58 3.97 -10.53 5.99
C ASP A 58 3.82 -9.01 6.16
N VAL A 59 4.36 -8.23 5.20
CA VAL A 59 4.26 -6.77 5.15
C VAL A 59 4.00 -6.33 3.72
N VAL A 60 3.10 -5.36 3.54
CA VAL A 60 2.84 -4.71 2.25
C VAL A 60 3.50 -3.34 2.22
N VAL A 61 4.23 -3.05 1.15
CA VAL A 61 4.89 -1.74 0.93
C VAL A 61 4.30 -1.09 -0.31
N SER A 62 3.89 0.18 -0.21
CA SER A 62 3.24 0.83 -1.35
C SER A 62 3.38 2.35 -1.39
N HIS A 63 2.93 2.93 -2.51
CA HIS A 63 2.58 4.35 -2.57
C HIS A 63 1.30 4.61 -1.74
N VAL A 64 0.99 5.89 -1.48
CA VAL A 64 -0.23 6.25 -0.72
C VAL A 64 -1.46 6.20 -1.65
N GLY A 65 -1.99 4.98 -1.81
CA GLY A 65 -3.16 4.69 -2.62
C GLY A 65 -4.28 4.06 -1.80
N ILE A 66 -5.50 4.62 -1.88
CA ILE A 66 -6.67 4.14 -1.11
C ILE A 66 -7.03 2.68 -1.44
N GLY A 67 -6.91 2.27 -2.71
CA GLY A 67 -7.19 0.88 -3.08
C GLY A 67 -6.31 -0.12 -2.32
N THR A 68 -5.02 0.21 -2.14
CA THR A 68 -4.09 -0.62 -1.35
C THR A 68 -4.49 -0.66 0.13
N VAL A 69 -4.92 0.48 0.69
CA VAL A 69 -5.38 0.56 2.08
C VAL A 69 -6.62 -0.30 2.31
N ILE A 70 -7.59 -0.25 1.39
CA ILE A 70 -8.80 -1.07 1.47
C ILE A 70 -8.44 -2.57 1.44
N THR A 71 -7.61 -2.99 0.48
CA THR A 71 -7.19 -4.40 0.40
C THR A 71 -6.41 -4.84 1.65
N ALA A 72 -5.53 -3.97 2.16
CA ALA A 72 -4.78 -4.25 3.39
C ALA A 72 -5.70 -4.40 4.61
N SER A 73 -6.75 -3.57 4.70
CA SER A 73 -7.78 -3.67 5.75
C SER A 73 -8.58 -4.98 5.65
N GLU A 74 -9.07 -5.32 4.45
CA GLU A 74 -9.82 -6.56 4.23
C GLU A 74 -9.02 -7.82 4.60
N LEU A 75 -7.70 -7.78 4.44
CA LEU A 75 -6.79 -8.89 4.68
C LEU A 75 -5.99 -8.76 5.97
N SER A 76 -6.26 -7.72 6.76
CA SER A 76 -5.58 -7.41 8.03
C SER A 76 -4.05 -7.46 7.89
N LYS A 77 -3.51 -6.81 6.82
CA LYS A 77 -2.07 -6.78 6.55
C LYS A 77 -1.44 -5.47 7.03
N PRO A 78 -0.26 -5.51 7.69
CA PRO A 78 0.47 -4.29 8.00
C PRO A 78 0.95 -3.62 6.71
N LEU A 79 0.78 -2.29 6.65
CA LEU A 79 0.99 -1.50 5.45
C LEU A 79 1.99 -0.38 5.70
N VAL A 80 3.13 -0.43 5.03
CA VAL A 80 4.13 0.65 5.00
C VAL A 80 3.96 1.45 3.71
N MET A 81 3.79 2.76 3.83
CA MET A 81 3.49 3.61 2.67
C MET A 81 4.48 4.76 2.55
N LEU A 82 4.99 4.94 1.33
CA LEU A 82 5.83 6.07 0.94
C LEU A 82 5.04 6.99 0.02
N PRO A 83 4.80 8.27 0.42
CA PRO A 83 4.11 9.22 -0.45
C PRO A 83 4.95 9.58 -1.68
N ARG A 84 4.31 9.66 -2.84
CA ARG A 84 4.89 10.24 -4.05
C ARG A 84 5.08 11.74 -3.88
N ARG A 85 6.11 12.28 -4.49
CA ARG A 85 6.47 13.70 -4.41
C ARG A 85 6.28 14.37 -5.77
N MET A 86 5.55 15.49 -5.78
CA MET A 86 5.34 16.29 -6.98
C MET A 86 6.65 16.94 -7.46
N GLU A 87 7.51 17.31 -6.53
CA GLU A 87 8.81 17.91 -6.78
C GLU A 87 9.78 16.95 -7.52
N LEU A 88 9.51 15.65 -7.43
CA LEU A 88 10.27 14.61 -8.12
C LEU A 88 9.54 14.07 -9.37
N HIS A 89 8.49 14.75 -9.81
CA HIS A 89 7.66 14.36 -10.96
C HIS A 89 7.04 12.96 -10.85
N GLU A 90 6.87 12.44 -9.62
CA GLU A 90 6.30 11.12 -9.35
C GLU A 90 4.76 11.14 -9.40
N VAL A 91 4.16 12.31 -9.35
CA VAL A 91 2.71 12.55 -9.31
C VAL A 91 2.39 13.95 -9.82
N THR A 92 1.20 14.14 -10.39
CA THR A 92 0.76 15.42 -10.95
C THR A 92 0.07 16.35 -9.95
N SER A 93 -0.23 15.87 -8.74
CA SER A 93 -0.90 16.67 -7.70
C SER A 93 -0.46 16.26 -6.29
N ARG A 94 -0.77 17.10 -5.30
CA ARG A 94 -0.41 16.87 -3.89
C ARG A 94 -1.42 16.01 -3.11
N HIS A 95 -2.38 15.37 -3.77
CA HIS A 95 -3.40 14.60 -3.08
C HIS A 95 -2.84 13.45 -2.23
N GLN A 96 -1.74 12.79 -2.65
CA GLN A 96 -1.13 11.72 -1.84
C GLN A 96 -0.57 12.22 -0.51
N GLN A 97 -0.07 13.45 -0.45
CA GLN A 97 0.36 14.05 0.81
C GLN A 97 -0.81 14.34 1.75
N ALA A 98 -1.95 14.80 1.20
CA ALA A 98 -3.18 14.99 1.97
C ALA A 98 -3.72 13.65 2.48
N THR A 99 -3.75 12.64 1.62
CA THR A 99 -4.18 11.28 1.97
C THR A 99 -3.26 10.67 3.03
N ALA A 100 -1.93 10.86 2.91
CA ALA A 100 -0.97 10.38 3.91
C ALA A 100 -1.25 11.00 5.29
N ARG A 101 -1.52 12.32 5.36
CA ARG A 101 -1.88 12.97 6.62
C ARG A 101 -3.18 12.43 7.22
N TRP A 102 -4.17 12.16 6.38
CA TRP A 102 -5.44 11.58 6.82
C TRP A 102 -5.30 10.13 7.31
N LEU A 103 -4.38 9.35 6.73
CA LEU A 103 -4.07 7.97 7.12
C LEU A 103 -3.14 7.89 8.33
N ALA A 104 -2.37 8.93 8.62
CA ALA A 104 -1.41 8.93 9.71
C ALA A 104 -2.08 8.63 11.06
N GLY A 105 -1.47 7.72 11.83
CA GLY A 105 -1.98 7.30 13.13
C GLY A 105 -3.11 6.25 13.09
N ARG A 106 -3.53 5.81 11.90
CA ARG A 106 -4.49 4.70 11.81
C ARG A 106 -3.80 3.36 12.10
N PRO A 107 -4.43 2.47 12.86
CA PRO A 107 -3.84 1.18 13.21
C PRO A 107 -3.42 0.39 11.97
N GLY A 108 -2.21 -0.15 11.99
CA GLY A 108 -1.64 -0.95 10.91
C GLY A 108 -1.21 -0.18 9.66
N VAL A 109 -1.42 1.15 9.60
CA VAL A 109 -0.92 2.01 8.51
C VAL A 109 0.28 2.81 8.99
N HIS A 110 1.41 2.63 8.32
CA HIS A 110 2.69 3.25 8.67
C HIS A 110 3.19 4.09 7.50
N ILE A 111 3.19 5.42 7.68
CA ILE A 111 3.66 6.37 6.67
C ILE A 111 5.13 6.69 6.96
N VAL A 112 5.99 6.53 5.97
CA VAL A 112 7.39 6.98 6.03
C VAL A 112 7.56 8.27 5.20
N ALA A 113 8.40 9.17 5.66
CA ALA A 113 8.64 10.44 4.96
C ALA A 113 9.67 10.29 3.82
N THR A 114 10.63 9.38 4.00
CA THR A 114 11.71 9.13 3.05
C THR A 114 11.91 7.63 2.81
N GLU A 115 12.52 7.31 1.67
CA GLU A 115 12.89 5.94 1.32
C GLU A 115 13.91 5.32 2.28
N ALA A 116 14.73 6.13 2.92
CA ALA A 116 15.72 5.67 3.89
C ALA A 116 15.09 5.07 5.16
N GLU A 117 13.85 5.44 5.47
CA GLU A 117 13.11 4.92 6.61
C GLU A 117 12.46 3.56 6.35
N LEU A 118 12.33 3.15 5.07
CA LEU A 118 11.64 1.92 4.69
C LEU A 118 12.19 0.67 5.39
N PRO A 119 13.51 0.39 5.37
CA PRO A 119 14.04 -0.82 6.01
C PRO A 119 13.66 -0.94 7.48
N GLY A 120 13.93 0.10 8.26
CA GLY A 120 13.65 0.10 9.69
C GLY A 120 12.15 -0.03 9.99
N LYS A 121 11.29 0.64 9.19
CA LYS A 121 9.84 0.55 9.37
C LYS A 121 9.29 -0.82 8.99
N ILE A 122 9.79 -1.43 7.94
CA ILE A 122 9.40 -2.79 7.53
C ILE A 122 9.73 -3.79 8.65
N GLU A 123 10.93 -3.70 9.23
CA GLU A 123 11.34 -4.59 10.33
C GLU A 123 10.52 -4.36 11.60
N GLU A 124 10.22 -3.10 11.93
CA GLU A 124 9.39 -2.73 13.09
C GLU A 124 7.98 -3.33 13.00
N VAL A 125 7.36 -3.34 11.80
CA VAL A 125 5.98 -3.77 11.64
C VAL A 125 5.83 -5.24 11.28
N ALA A 126 6.90 -5.94 10.98
CA ALA A 126 6.88 -7.36 10.70
C ALA A 126 6.31 -8.13 11.91
N GLY A 127 5.20 -8.84 11.69
CA GLY A 127 4.48 -9.54 12.77
C GLY A 127 3.55 -8.67 13.62
N SER A 128 3.43 -7.38 13.31
CA SER A 128 2.46 -6.51 13.98
C SER A 128 1.03 -6.75 13.48
N HIS A 129 0.06 -6.13 14.16
CA HIS A 129 -1.33 -6.15 13.70
C HIS A 129 -1.46 -5.40 12.37
N GLY A 130 -2.22 -5.98 11.48
CA GLY A 130 -2.52 -5.36 10.18
C GLY A 130 -3.45 -4.17 10.28
N VAL A 131 -3.76 -3.59 9.12
CA VAL A 131 -4.68 -2.47 8.99
C VAL A 131 -6.04 -2.86 9.56
N GLY A 132 -6.53 -2.07 10.48
CA GLY A 132 -7.85 -2.25 11.10
C GLY A 132 -8.98 -1.97 10.11
N ASP A 133 -10.20 -2.31 10.52
CA ASP A 133 -11.39 -2.05 9.71
C ASP A 133 -11.61 -0.54 9.53
N PHE A 134 -11.82 -0.13 8.27
CA PHE A 134 -12.19 1.23 7.89
C PHE A 134 -13.71 1.44 7.86
N GLU A 135 -14.49 0.54 8.42
CA GLU A 135 -15.92 0.75 8.56
C GLU A 135 -16.16 1.94 9.48
N SER A 136 -16.55 3.06 8.90
CA SER A 136 -17.07 4.19 9.63
C SER A 136 -18.60 4.10 9.68
N ASP A 137 -19.21 4.56 10.77
CA ASP A 137 -20.67 4.69 10.88
C ASP A 137 -21.26 5.45 9.68
N THR A 138 -20.52 6.43 9.15
CA THR A 138 -20.89 7.20 7.96
C THR A 138 -20.98 6.33 6.71
N ARG A 139 -20.03 5.39 6.51
CA ARG A 139 -20.06 4.46 5.36
C ARG A 139 -21.25 3.51 5.46
N ILE A 140 -21.48 2.96 6.66
CA ILE A 140 -22.61 2.07 6.94
C ILE A 140 -23.93 2.80 6.67
N ALA A 141 -24.07 4.03 7.16
CA ALA A 141 -25.25 4.87 6.94
C ALA A 141 -25.47 5.18 5.46
N LEU A 142 -24.41 5.53 4.71
CA LEU A 142 -24.48 5.80 3.27
C LEU A 142 -24.90 4.56 2.48
N VAL A 143 -24.28 3.41 2.73
CA VAL A 143 -24.63 2.14 2.06
C VAL A 143 -26.08 1.77 2.33
N ARG A 144 -26.56 1.97 3.57
CA ARG A 144 -27.96 1.74 3.94
C ARG A 144 -28.89 2.68 3.16
N ALA A 145 -28.61 3.99 3.14
CA ALA A 145 -29.43 4.98 2.42
C ALA A 145 -29.50 4.70 0.92
N VAL A 146 -28.39 4.35 0.29
CA VAL A 146 -28.35 3.97 -1.14
C VAL A 146 -29.16 2.69 -1.40
N ARG A 147 -29.04 1.68 -0.54
CA ARG A 147 -29.81 0.44 -0.65
C ARG A 147 -31.30 0.67 -0.54
N ASP A 148 -31.73 1.51 0.41
CA ASP A 148 -33.13 1.83 0.64
C ASP A 148 -33.70 2.62 -0.55
N PHE A 149 -32.93 3.55 -1.12
CA PHE A 149 -33.30 4.29 -2.34
C PHE A 149 -33.50 3.38 -3.57
N ILE A 150 -32.63 2.37 -3.74
CA ILE A 150 -32.74 1.43 -4.87
C ILE A 150 -33.95 0.50 -4.74
N ARG A 151 -34.42 0.25 -3.52
CA ARG A 151 -35.55 -0.65 -3.24
C ARG A 151 -36.92 0.04 -3.16
N ALA A 152 -36.92 1.36 -3.16
CA ALA A 152 -38.13 2.18 -3.16
C ALA A 152 -38.67 2.35 -4.59
#